data_23d383739ec747fe6b214df0347ccedc
#
_entry.id   23d383739ec747fe6b214df0347ccedc
#
_cell.length_a   1.000
_cell.length_b   1.000
_cell.length_c   1.000
_cell.angle_alpha   90.00
_cell.angle_beta   90.00
_cell.angle_gamma   90.00
#
_symmetry.space_group_name_H-M   'P 1'
#
loop_
_entity.id
_entity.type
_entity.pdbx_description
1 polymer ?
#
loop_
_entity_poly.entity_id
_entity_poly.type
_entity_poly.pdbx_seq_one_letter_code
_entity_poly.pdbx_strand_id
1 'polypeptide(L)'
;MTGPDRPTIDTDSESWWAAVQNRALMVNACASCGRNSLYVRPFCPHCWSEDVQLTPSSGRARLYTWSVVHQNAAPFAAHTPYVLAMVDLAEGPRLMTVVEDCSVDELRADLELSLGFRNDEDGFVVPVFRPAVWGDAVSR
;
A
#
# COMPACT_ATOMS: atom_id res chain seq x y z
N MET A 1 -4.67 10.60 21.97
CA MET A 1 -5.39 9.72 21.06
C MET A 1 -4.71 9.68 19.70
N THR A 2 -4.54 8.52 19.21
CA THR A 2 -3.95 8.38 17.91
C THR A 2 -4.91 8.81 16.81
N GLY A 3 -4.39 9.00 15.63
CA GLY A 3 -5.23 9.23 14.50
C GLY A 3 -6.25 8.12 14.36
N PRO A 4 -7.44 8.45 13.91
CA PRO A 4 -8.54 7.51 13.88
C PRO A 4 -8.30 6.31 12.97
N ASP A 5 -7.46 6.48 12.00
CA ASP A 5 -7.18 5.43 11.01
C ASP A 5 -5.83 4.77 11.24
N ARG A 6 -5.23 5.00 12.41
CA ARG A 6 -3.94 4.40 12.70
C ARG A 6 -4.10 2.90 12.96
N PRO A 7 -3.32 2.07 12.30
CA PRO A 7 -3.41 0.62 12.50
C PRO A 7 -2.86 0.18 13.83
N THR A 8 -3.28 -0.99 14.27
CA THR A 8 -2.68 -1.63 15.43
C THR A 8 -1.41 -2.32 14.95
N ILE A 9 -0.28 -1.96 15.56
CA ILE A 9 1.01 -2.50 15.17
C ILE A 9 1.38 -3.60 16.16
N ASP A 10 1.59 -4.79 15.63
CA ASP A 10 1.97 -5.94 16.46
C ASP A 10 3.43 -6.35 16.16
N THR A 11 3.88 -7.40 16.82
CA THR A 11 5.25 -7.86 16.66
C THR A 11 5.58 -8.21 15.21
N ASP A 12 4.64 -8.81 14.49
CA ASP A 12 4.89 -9.25 13.13
C ASP A 12 4.91 -8.10 12.12
N SER A 13 4.19 -7.01 12.41
CA SER A 13 4.10 -5.89 11.50
C SER A 13 4.99 -4.71 11.86
N GLU A 14 5.67 -4.81 12.99
CA GLU A 14 6.46 -3.70 13.53
C GLU A 14 7.53 -3.20 12.56
N SER A 15 8.30 -4.12 11.99
CA SER A 15 9.38 -3.74 11.07
C SER A 15 8.83 -3.13 9.79
N TRP A 16 7.71 -3.65 9.33
CA TRP A 16 7.05 -3.15 8.12
C TRP A 16 6.60 -1.70 8.32
N TRP A 17 5.93 -1.43 9.46
CA TRP A 17 5.45 -0.08 9.74
C TRP A 17 6.61 0.89 10.03
N ALA A 18 7.70 0.38 10.61
CA ALA A 18 8.89 1.22 10.83
C ALA A 18 9.46 1.67 9.49
N ALA A 19 9.49 0.77 8.50
CA ALA A 19 9.95 1.14 7.16
C ALA A 19 9.00 2.16 6.52
N VAL A 20 7.70 2.00 6.69
CA VAL A 20 6.72 2.95 6.17
C VAL A 20 6.94 4.34 6.76
N GLN A 21 7.26 4.42 8.05
CA GLN A 21 7.54 5.72 8.67
C GLN A 21 8.74 6.38 8.03
N ASN A 22 9.64 5.61 7.45
CA ASN A 22 10.78 6.11 6.68
C ASN A 22 10.51 6.15 5.19
N ARG A 23 9.24 6.08 4.81
CA ARG A 23 8.75 6.20 3.44
C ARG A 23 9.28 5.10 2.53
N ALA A 24 9.23 3.87 3.03
CA ALA A 24 9.56 2.69 2.25
C ALA A 24 8.44 1.67 2.40
N LEU A 25 7.95 1.16 1.28
CA LEU A 25 6.98 0.08 1.28
C LEU A 25 7.72 -1.22 1.04
N MET A 26 7.61 -2.15 1.97
CA MET A 26 8.36 -3.39 1.90
C MET A 26 7.44 -4.55 1.54
N VAL A 27 8.01 -5.54 0.89
CA VAL A 27 7.33 -6.82 0.66
C VAL A 27 8.13 -7.91 1.36
N ASN A 28 7.46 -9.02 1.63
CA ASN A 28 8.07 -10.18 2.28
C ASN A 28 8.64 -11.08 1.19
N ALA A 29 9.95 -11.12 1.06
CA ALA A 29 10.60 -11.90 0.01
C ALA A 29 11.09 -13.24 0.56
N CYS A 30 10.75 -14.32 -0.11
CA CYS A 30 11.14 -15.67 0.29
C CYS A 30 12.34 -16.11 -0.52
N ALA A 31 13.42 -16.48 0.16
CA ALA A 31 14.61 -16.98 -0.50
C ALA A 31 14.44 -18.40 -1.00
N SER A 32 13.51 -19.15 -0.42
CA SER A 32 13.31 -20.56 -0.78
C SER A 32 12.54 -20.73 -2.08
N CYS A 33 11.40 -20.03 -2.22
CA CYS A 33 10.60 -20.19 -3.43
C CYS A 33 10.66 -18.98 -4.37
N GLY A 34 11.29 -17.89 -3.95
CA GLY A 34 11.46 -16.71 -4.78
C GLY A 34 10.24 -15.82 -4.88
N ARG A 35 9.18 -16.11 -4.17
CA ARG A 35 7.96 -15.31 -4.24
C ARG A 35 7.94 -14.22 -3.20
N ASN A 36 7.25 -13.13 -3.54
CA ASN A 36 6.99 -12.05 -2.62
C ASN A 36 5.58 -12.17 -2.09
N SER A 37 5.34 -11.67 -0.90
CA SER A 37 4.02 -11.74 -0.29
C SER A 37 3.75 -10.50 0.57
N LEU A 38 2.49 -10.28 0.83
CA LEU A 38 1.96 -9.38 1.84
C LEU A 38 0.70 -10.05 2.40
N TYR A 39 0.32 -9.86 3.59
CA TYR A 39 0.98 -8.94 4.54
C TYR A 39 2.09 -9.68 5.24
N VAL A 40 2.99 -8.93 5.90
CA VAL A 40 4.24 -9.48 6.42
C VAL A 40 4.02 -10.54 7.50
N ARG A 41 4.75 -11.63 7.39
CA ARG A 41 4.70 -12.75 8.33
C ARG A 41 6.11 -13.30 8.52
N PRO A 42 6.35 -14.02 9.61
CA PRO A 42 7.68 -14.63 9.81
C PRO A 42 7.91 -15.87 8.95
N PHE A 43 7.05 -16.12 7.99
CA PHE A 43 7.17 -17.27 7.08
C PHE A 43 6.53 -16.93 5.75
N CYS A 44 6.88 -17.73 4.74
CA CYS A 44 6.29 -17.56 3.40
C CYS A 44 4.94 -18.28 3.32
N PRO A 45 3.87 -17.60 2.94
CA PRO A 45 2.56 -18.27 2.84
C PRO A 45 2.45 -19.21 1.64
N HIS A 46 3.42 -19.15 0.72
CA HIS A 46 3.39 -20.02 -0.47
C HIS A 46 4.09 -21.35 -0.23
N CYS A 47 5.18 -21.35 0.50
CA CYS A 47 5.96 -22.57 0.70
C CYS A 47 6.29 -22.88 2.16
N TRP A 48 5.85 -22.01 3.08
CA TRP A 48 6.00 -22.17 4.53
C TRP A 48 7.42 -22.05 5.05
N SER A 49 8.38 -21.67 4.19
CA SER A 49 9.75 -21.42 4.62
C SER A 49 9.82 -20.24 5.57
N GLU A 50 10.74 -20.31 6.53
CA GLU A 50 11.00 -19.17 7.41
C GLU A 50 12.13 -18.30 6.87
N ASP A 51 12.65 -18.62 5.69
CA ASP A 51 13.74 -17.86 5.09
C ASP A 51 13.16 -16.68 4.30
N VAL A 52 12.60 -15.73 5.03
CA VAL A 52 11.96 -14.54 4.47
C VAL A 52 12.62 -13.29 5.01
N GLN A 53 12.62 -12.24 4.20
CA GLN A 53 13.12 -10.94 4.64
C GLN A 53 12.37 -9.83 3.92
N LEU A 54 12.32 -8.67 4.55
CA LEU A 54 11.69 -7.51 3.96
C LEU A 54 12.57 -6.95 2.85
N THR A 55 11.95 -6.66 1.71
CA THR A 55 12.62 -6.11 0.54
C THR A 55 11.80 -4.93 0.04
N PRO A 56 12.45 -3.82 -0.37
CA PRO A 56 11.69 -2.65 -0.81
C PRO A 56 10.98 -2.90 -2.14
N SER A 57 9.75 -2.40 -2.21
CA SER A 57 8.99 -2.36 -3.45
C SER A 57 9.48 -1.19 -4.30
N SER A 58 9.38 -1.34 -5.61
CA SER A 58 9.67 -0.24 -6.53
C SER A 58 8.65 0.88 -6.42
N GLY A 59 7.50 0.60 -5.83
CA GLY A 59 6.42 1.57 -5.76
C GLY A 59 5.51 1.57 -6.98
N ARG A 60 5.75 0.70 -7.94
CA ARG A 60 4.91 0.60 -9.12
C ARG A 60 3.81 -0.40 -8.88
N ALA A 61 2.60 -0.04 -9.32
CA ALA A 61 1.44 -0.90 -9.10
C ALA A 61 0.40 -0.67 -10.19
N ARG A 62 -0.58 -1.56 -10.24
CA ARG A 62 -1.74 -1.45 -11.12
C ARG A 62 -3.01 -1.59 -10.31
N LEU A 63 -4.01 -0.83 -10.68
CA LEU A 63 -5.31 -0.88 -10.01
C LEU A 63 -6.02 -2.18 -10.38
N TYR A 64 -6.33 -2.97 -9.37
CA TYR A 64 -7.06 -4.21 -9.59
C TYR A 64 -8.57 -4.00 -9.49
N THR A 65 -9.00 -3.41 -8.38
CA THR A 65 -10.42 -3.08 -8.18
C THR A 65 -10.51 -1.91 -7.21
N TRP A 66 -11.68 -1.28 -7.18
CA TRP A 66 -11.86 -0.10 -6.35
C TRP A 66 -13.33 0.10 -6.00
N SER A 67 -13.53 0.95 -4.99
CA SER A 67 -14.85 1.41 -4.60
C SER A 67 -14.73 2.86 -4.16
N VAL A 68 -15.69 3.69 -4.57
CA VAL A 68 -15.73 5.07 -4.10
C VAL A 68 -16.59 5.11 -2.86
N VAL A 69 -15.98 5.47 -1.73
CA VAL A 69 -16.67 5.50 -0.45
C VAL A 69 -17.22 6.89 -0.22
N HIS A 70 -18.53 7.04 -0.29
CA HIS A 70 -19.20 8.33 -0.14
C HIS A 70 -19.61 8.61 1.28
N GLN A 71 -19.87 7.57 2.06
CA GLN A 71 -20.30 7.69 3.45
C GLN A 71 -19.59 6.66 4.29
N ASN A 72 -19.20 7.07 5.48
CA ASN A 72 -18.59 6.15 6.41
C ASN A 72 -18.78 6.69 7.81
N ALA A 73 -18.69 5.80 8.80
CA ALA A 73 -18.72 6.20 10.20
C ALA A 73 -17.39 6.83 10.58
N ALA A 74 -17.39 7.58 11.69
CA ALA A 74 -16.14 8.06 12.22
C ALA A 74 -15.20 6.86 12.44
N PRO A 75 -13.90 6.99 12.18
CA PRO A 75 -13.20 8.25 11.92
C PRO A 75 -13.12 8.66 10.46
N PHE A 76 -13.60 7.81 9.55
CA PHE A 76 -13.37 8.02 8.12
C PHE A 76 -14.36 8.97 7.47
N ALA A 77 -15.43 9.35 8.19
CA ALA A 77 -16.47 10.19 7.61
C ALA A 77 -15.92 11.53 7.11
N ALA A 78 -14.93 12.09 7.80
CA ALA A 78 -14.36 13.37 7.41
C ALA A 78 -13.52 13.30 6.14
N HIS A 79 -13.16 12.11 5.71
CA HIS A 79 -12.30 11.93 4.53
C HIS A 79 -13.09 11.51 3.29
N THR A 80 -14.39 11.34 3.40
CA THR A 80 -15.22 10.96 2.26
C THR A 80 -15.49 12.15 1.36
N PRO A 81 -15.65 11.92 0.03
CA PRO A 81 -15.47 10.63 -0.61
C PRO A 81 -13.99 10.28 -0.78
N TYR A 82 -13.69 8.99 -0.67
CA TYR A 82 -12.34 8.54 -0.96
C TYR A 82 -12.42 7.23 -1.77
N VAL A 83 -11.32 6.90 -2.44
CA VAL A 83 -11.27 5.69 -3.29
C VAL A 83 -10.51 4.61 -2.54
N LEU A 84 -11.25 3.60 -2.11
CA LEU A 84 -10.67 2.42 -1.49
C LEU A 84 -10.33 1.45 -2.63
N ALA A 85 -9.11 0.94 -2.64
CA ALA A 85 -8.63 0.17 -3.78
C ALA A 85 -7.83 -1.03 -3.37
N MET A 86 -7.85 -2.03 -4.26
CA MET A 86 -6.88 -3.13 -4.21
C MET A 86 -5.94 -2.90 -5.38
N VAL A 87 -4.65 -2.91 -5.11
CA VAL A 87 -3.64 -2.72 -6.15
C VAL A 87 -2.71 -3.92 -6.20
N ASP A 88 -2.20 -4.21 -7.39
CA ASP A 88 -1.21 -5.26 -7.58
C ASP A 88 0.15 -4.60 -7.72
N LEU A 89 1.03 -4.87 -6.77
CA LEU A 89 2.39 -4.34 -6.83
C LEU A 89 3.17 -5.03 -7.94
N ALA A 90 4.12 -4.32 -8.53
CA ALA A 90 4.97 -4.88 -9.57
C ALA A 90 5.69 -6.14 -9.08
N GLU A 91 5.95 -6.24 -7.78
CA GLU A 91 6.60 -7.39 -7.17
C GLU A 91 5.68 -8.59 -7.01
N GLY A 92 4.38 -8.44 -7.25
CA GLY A 92 3.42 -9.52 -7.23
C GLY A 92 2.32 -9.44 -6.18
N PRO A 93 2.59 -9.02 -4.96
CA PRO A 93 1.55 -9.02 -3.94
C PRO A 93 0.45 -7.99 -4.19
N ARG A 94 -0.73 -8.29 -3.68
CA ARG A 94 -1.88 -7.39 -3.73
C ARG A 94 -2.04 -6.69 -2.40
N LEU A 95 -2.37 -5.42 -2.44
CA LEU A 95 -2.43 -4.58 -1.25
C LEU A 95 -3.71 -3.75 -1.27
N MET A 96 -4.38 -3.65 -0.12
CA MET A 96 -5.51 -2.74 0.05
C MET A 96 -4.97 -1.37 0.42
N THR A 97 -5.44 -0.33 -0.27
CA THR A 97 -4.94 1.02 -0.07
C THR A 97 -5.99 2.04 -0.51
N VAL A 98 -5.61 3.30 -0.57
CA VAL A 98 -6.45 4.34 -1.16
C VAL A 98 -5.72 4.94 -2.35
N VAL A 99 -6.49 5.40 -3.33
CA VAL A 99 -5.95 6.12 -4.48
C VAL A 99 -6.30 7.59 -4.29
N GLU A 100 -5.28 8.43 -4.32
CA GLU A 100 -5.42 9.87 -4.17
C GLU A 100 -5.09 10.58 -5.46
N ASP A 101 -5.50 11.84 -5.55
CA ASP A 101 -5.21 12.72 -6.69
C ASP A 101 -5.68 12.12 -8.02
N CYS A 102 -6.84 11.47 -7.99
CA CYS A 102 -7.40 10.79 -9.14
C CYS A 102 -8.89 11.09 -9.20
N SER A 103 -9.37 11.55 -10.34
CA SER A 103 -10.80 11.74 -10.49
C SER A 103 -11.46 10.37 -10.70
N VAL A 104 -12.74 10.28 -10.36
CA VAL A 104 -13.47 9.02 -10.52
C VAL A 104 -13.45 8.57 -11.99
N ASP A 105 -13.46 9.53 -12.90
CA ASP A 105 -13.48 9.21 -14.34
C ASP A 105 -12.17 8.58 -14.82
N GLU A 106 -11.09 8.77 -14.10
CA GLU A 106 -9.80 8.18 -14.45
C GLU A 106 -9.65 6.73 -13.99
N LEU A 107 -10.51 6.31 -13.07
CA LEU A 107 -10.40 4.96 -12.51
C LEU A 107 -10.78 3.91 -13.53
N ARG A 108 -9.89 2.96 -13.73
CA ARG A 108 -10.14 1.83 -14.63
C ARG A 108 -9.23 0.68 -14.24
N ALA A 109 -9.60 -0.53 -14.65
CA ALA A 109 -8.76 -1.70 -14.41
C ALA A 109 -7.39 -1.50 -15.04
N ASP A 110 -6.38 -1.93 -14.34
CA ASP A 110 -4.97 -1.83 -14.76
C ASP A 110 -4.43 -0.42 -14.88
N LEU A 111 -5.12 0.58 -14.32
CA LEU A 111 -4.57 1.92 -14.26
C LEU A 111 -3.23 1.87 -13.55
N GLU A 112 -2.21 2.46 -14.16
CA GLU A 112 -0.87 2.44 -13.58
C GLU A 112 -0.79 3.46 -12.45
N LEU A 113 -0.24 3.00 -11.33
CA LEU A 113 -0.18 3.77 -10.11
C LEU A 113 1.24 3.84 -9.58
N SER A 114 1.51 4.91 -8.85
CA SER A 114 2.78 5.09 -8.15
C SER A 114 2.54 5.25 -6.67
N LEU A 115 3.43 4.68 -5.89
CA LEU A 115 3.42 4.79 -4.43
C LEU A 115 3.68 6.22 -4.01
N GLY A 116 2.93 6.67 -3.04
CA GLY A 116 3.17 7.90 -2.32
C GLY A 116 2.95 7.67 -0.84
N PHE A 117 3.13 8.71 -0.06
CA PHE A 117 2.94 8.62 1.39
C PHE A 117 2.18 9.85 1.86
N ARG A 118 1.29 9.61 2.80
CA ARG A 118 0.50 10.69 3.41
C ARG A 118 0.82 10.72 4.89
N ASN A 119 0.99 11.91 5.44
CA ASN A 119 1.13 12.09 6.87
C ASN A 119 -0.26 12.40 7.45
N ASP A 120 -0.62 11.71 8.52
CA ASP A 120 -1.83 12.09 9.24
C ASP A 120 -1.51 13.25 10.19
N GLU A 121 -2.52 13.66 10.97
CA GLU A 121 -2.37 14.82 11.83
C GLU A 121 -1.28 14.64 12.90
N ASP A 122 -1.04 13.41 13.29
CA ASP A 122 -0.02 13.10 14.29
C ASP A 122 1.35 12.86 13.66
N GLY A 123 1.45 13.01 12.34
CA GLY A 123 2.69 12.75 11.64
C GLY A 123 2.91 11.28 11.30
N PHE A 124 1.95 10.42 11.59
CA PHE A 124 2.06 9.02 11.24
C PHE A 124 1.95 8.88 9.72
N VAL A 125 2.86 8.12 9.12
CA VAL A 125 2.94 7.98 7.67
C VAL A 125 2.19 6.74 7.22
N VAL A 126 1.37 6.89 6.19
CA VAL A 126 0.68 5.75 5.58
C VAL A 126 0.94 5.74 4.09
N PRO A 127 1.06 4.55 3.48
CA PRO A 127 1.24 4.48 2.03
C PRO A 127 -0.08 4.72 1.32
N VAL A 128 0.00 5.46 0.23
CA VAL A 128 -1.14 5.69 -0.66
C VAL A 128 -0.64 5.54 -2.08
N PHE A 129 -1.56 5.48 -3.04
CA PHE A 129 -1.17 5.39 -4.44
C PHE A 129 -1.83 6.51 -5.22
N ARG A 130 -1.16 6.96 -6.27
CA ARG A 130 -1.62 8.02 -7.15
C ARG A 130 -1.42 7.58 -8.58
N PRO A 131 -2.20 8.12 -9.53
CA PRO A 131 -1.97 7.79 -10.93
C PRO A 131 -0.52 8.06 -11.31
N ALA A 132 0.09 7.13 -12.01
CA ALA A 132 1.46 7.28 -12.46
C ALA A 132 1.50 8.21 -13.67
N VAL A 133 2.56 9.02 -13.76
CA VAL A 133 2.73 9.96 -14.87
C VAL A 133 3.87 9.45 -15.74
N TRP A 134 3.61 8.34 -16.40
CA TRP A 134 4.67 7.59 -17.07
C TRP A 134 5.35 8.36 -18.18
N GLY A 135 4.60 9.12 -18.94
CA GLY A 135 5.19 9.88 -20.01
C GLY A 135 6.20 10.89 -19.53
N ASP A 136 5.88 11.55 -18.42
CA ASP A 136 6.76 12.54 -17.85
C ASP A 136 7.80 11.91 -16.99
N ALA A 137 7.62 10.68 -16.78
CA ALA A 137 8.39 9.97 -15.81
C ALA A 137 9.82 9.83 -16.20
N VAL A 138 10.12 10.10 -17.41
CA VAL A 138 11.51 10.10 -17.79
C VAL A 138 12.35 10.87 -16.84
N SER A 139 11.73 11.81 -16.19
CA SER A 139 12.45 12.62 -15.21
C SER A 139 12.52 11.94 -13.86
N ARG A 140 11.97 10.79 -13.73
CA ARG A 140 11.89 10.15 -12.44
C ARG A 140 12.80 9.01 -12.33
#